data_4517fbd881e6fc73e0d45ecf1c2a0aef
#
_entry.id   4517fbd881e6fc73e0d45ecf1c2a0aef
#
_cell.length_a   1.000
_cell.length_b   1.000
_cell.length_c   1.000
_cell.angle_alpha   90.00
_cell.angle_beta   90.00
_cell.angle_gamma   90.00
#
_symmetry.space_group_name_H-M   'P 1'
#
loop_
_entity.id
_entity.type
_entity.pdbx_description
1 polymer ?
#
loop_
_entity_poly.entity_id
_entity_poly.type
_entity_poly.pdbx_seq_one_letter_code
_entity_poly.pdbx_strand_id
1 'polypeptide(L)'
;TWAEGDKEATARLISEAVRMYLLLAVPATVGVAAVSDVMATALFEQAYVEGHSIMFWVAFGMMFLGLTEYSIKPWELTANTKAIFKRSLIGGAVNVGLNLILIKLLGSYYIASVTTFIGFFVYFLLARYGTRSQLRWKLKGKSLFRILLSAAIMYLAIYILKIFMPFNKINLVLFVFCGMIVYGLVLYISGEVKNEANLVLNKIIKK
;
A
#
# COMPACT_ATOMS: atom_id res chain seq x y z
N THR A 1 -3.02 -25.74 9.36
CA THR A 1 -3.90 -25.53 8.20
C THR A 1 -3.30 -26.05 6.90
N TRP A 2 -2.16 -25.49 6.41
CA TRP A 2 -1.50 -26.02 5.21
C TRP A 2 -0.93 -27.42 5.40
N ALA A 3 -0.24 -27.65 6.50
CA ALA A 3 0.30 -28.97 6.87
C ALA A 3 -0.79 -30.05 7.09
N GLU A 4 -1.99 -29.62 7.46
CA GLU A 4 -3.19 -30.45 7.62
C GLU A 4 -3.95 -30.67 6.31
N GLY A 5 -3.46 -30.10 5.19
CA GLY A 5 -4.08 -30.21 3.86
C GLY A 5 -5.28 -29.29 3.63
N ASP A 6 -5.67 -28.44 4.60
CA ASP A 6 -6.80 -27.52 4.46
C ASP A 6 -6.42 -26.26 3.68
N LYS A 7 -6.52 -26.37 2.35
CA LYS A 7 -6.26 -25.25 1.43
C LYS A 7 -7.26 -24.11 1.58
N GLU A 8 -8.52 -24.40 1.93
CA GLU A 8 -9.54 -23.36 2.07
C GLU A 8 -9.31 -22.52 3.32
N ALA A 9 -9.00 -23.15 4.47
CA ALA A 9 -8.62 -22.42 5.67
C ALA A 9 -7.38 -21.57 5.45
N THR A 10 -6.36 -22.11 4.75
CA THR A 10 -5.15 -21.37 4.37
C THR A 10 -5.50 -20.15 3.49
N ALA A 11 -6.36 -20.31 2.48
CA ALA A 11 -6.80 -19.22 1.62
C ALA A 11 -7.57 -18.14 2.39
N ARG A 12 -8.41 -18.53 3.37
CA ARG A 12 -9.13 -17.59 4.24
C ARG A 12 -8.16 -16.78 5.11
N LEU A 13 -7.17 -17.44 5.73
CA LEU A 13 -6.14 -16.75 6.53
C LEU A 13 -5.35 -15.75 5.72
N ILE A 14 -4.89 -16.12 4.53
CA ILE A 14 -4.16 -15.19 3.64
C ILE A 14 -5.07 -14.05 3.20
N SER A 15 -6.36 -14.32 2.90
CA SER A 15 -7.31 -13.28 2.52
C SER A 15 -7.51 -12.25 3.63
N GLU A 16 -7.57 -12.71 4.89
CA GLU A 16 -7.68 -11.83 6.04
C GLU A 16 -6.40 -11.04 6.29
N ALA A 17 -5.23 -11.68 6.15
CA ALA A 17 -3.94 -11.00 6.23
C ALA A 17 -3.78 -9.91 5.15
N VAL A 18 -4.23 -10.17 3.92
CA VAL A 18 -4.27 -9.16 2.85
C VAL A 18 -5.21 -8.02 3.21
N ARG A 19 -6.38 -8.29 3.80
CA ARG A 19 -7.29 -7.25 4.27
C ARG A 19 -6.63 -6.36 5.31
N MET A 20 -6.01 -6.96 6.33
CA MET A 20 -5.30 -6.23 7.38
C MET A 20 -4.12 -5.42 6.83
N TYR A 21 -3.37 -5.99 5.89
CA TYR A 21 -2.30 -5.28 5.20
C TYR A 21 -2.84 -4.03 4.48
N LEU A 22 -3.91 -4.16 3.70
CA LEU A 22 -4.51 -3.03 2.96
C LEU A 22 -5.13 -1.97 3.86
N LEU A 23 -5.66 -2.34 5.03
CA LEU A 23 -6.12 -1.38 6.04
C LEU A 23 -5.02 -0.42 6.50
N LEU A 24 -3.75 -0.84 6.44
CA LEU A 24 -2.59 -0.01 6.79
C LEU A 24 -1.89 0.56 5.56
N ALA A 25 -1.66 -0.24 4.53
CA ALA A 25 -0.88 0.14 3.37
C ALA A 25 -1.58 1.19 2.49
N VAL A 26 -2.90 1.09 2.33
CA VAL A 26 -3.67 2.07 1.53
C VAL A 26 -3.62 3.46 2.16
N PRO A 27 -3.99 3.68 3.44
CA PRO A 27 -3.91 5.01 4.04
C PRO A 27 -2.47 5.51 4.15
N ALA A 28 -1.47 4.65 4.37
CA ALA A 28 -0.07 5.05 4.37
C ALA A 28 0.35 5.59 2.99
N THR A 29 0.02 4.88 1.90
CA THR A 29 0.33 5.32 0.53
C THR A 29 -0.41 6.61 0.17
N VAL A 30 -1.71 6.70 0.45
CA VAL A 30 -2.52 7.89 0.19
C VAL A 30 -2.11 9.05 1.09
N GLY A 31 -1.74 8.77 2.34
CA GLY A 31 -1.21 9.75 3.28
C GLY A 31 0.10 10.36 2.79
N VAL A 32 1.05 9.53 2.35
CA VAL A 32 2.29 10.02 1.72
C VAL A 32 1.98 10.91 0.53
N ALA A 33 1.06 10.51 -0.35
CA ALA A 33 0.63 11.34 -1.47
C ALA A 33 0.06 12.69 -1.02
N ALA A 34 -0.76 12.69 0.06
CA ALA A 34 -1.42 13.89 0.57
C ALA A 34 -0.45 14.89 1.21
N VAL A 35 0.65 14.42 1.85
CA VAL A 35 1.58 15.28 2.59
C VAL A 35 2.96 15.41 1.94
N SER A 36 3.21 14.78 0.78
CA SER A 36 4.53 14.73 0.16
C SER A 36 5.15 16.12 -0.10
N ASP A 37 4.35 17.08 -0.57
CA ASP A 37 4.76 18.46 -0.80
C ASP A 37 5.10 19.20 0.52
N VAL A 38 4.30 19.01 1.57
CA VAL A 38 4.57 19.55 2.91
C VAL A 38 5.83 18.90 3.49
N MET A 39 5.99 17.58 3.33
CA MET A 39 7.20 16.88 3.76
C MET A 39 8.44 17.41 3.03
N ALA A 40 8.35 17.56 1.72
CA ALA A 40 9.46 18.08 0.93
C ALA A 40 9.86 19.49 1.39
N THR A 41 8.89 20.39 1.54
CA THR A 41 9.13 21.77 1.95
C THR A 41 9.60 21.89 3.40
N ALA A 42 9.09 21.04 4.30
CA ALA A 42 9.39 21.13 5.74
C ALA A 42 10.69 20.43 6.18
N LEU A 43 11.12 19.39 5.42
CA LEU A 43 12.22 18.52 5.84
C LEU A 43 13.44 18.57 4.92
N PHE A 44 13.27 18.95 3.64
CA PHE A 44 14.36 18.95 2.67
C PHE A 44 14.74 20.37 2.24
N GLU A 45 15.94 20.51 1.67
CA GLU A 45 16.38 21.75 1.05
C GLU A 45 15.56 22.05 -0.22
N GLN A 46 15.48 23.33 -0.59
CA GLN A 46 14.69 23.85 -1.70
C GLN A 46 14.94 23.10 -3.02
N ALA A 47 16.18 22.65 -3.26
CA ALA A 47 16.57 21.89 -4.45
C ALA A 47 15.85 20.54 -4.61
N TYR A 48 15.34 19.96 -3.54
CA TYR A 48 14.70 18.65 -3.53
C TYR A 48 13.16 18.70 -3.46
N VAL A 49 12.59 19.90 -3.32
CA VAL A 49 11.13 20.09 -3.18
C VAL A 49 10.37 19.60 -4.40
N GLU A 50 10.90 19.76 -5.60
CA GLU A 50 10.29 19.28 -6.84
C GLU A 50 10.16 17.74 -6.91
N GLY A 51 11.00 17.03 -6.15
CA GLY A 51 10.97 15.56 -6.07
C GLY A 51 9.83 14.98 -5.22
N HIS A 52 8.93 15.79 -4.65
CA HIS A 52 7.86 15.32 -3.76
C HIS A 52 6.99 14.22 -4.38
N SER A 53 6.72 14.27 -5.67
CA SER A 53 5.91 13.29 -6.39
C SER A 53 6.57 11.91 -6.49
N ILE A 54 7.91 11.83 -6.36
CA ILE A 54 8.65 10.55 -6.28
C ILE A 54 8.17 9.72 -5.10
N MET A 55 7.89 10.37 -3.95
CA MET A 55 7.47 9.70 -2.72
C MET A 55 6.18 8.89 -2.91
N PHE A 56 5.21 9.45 -3.65
CA PHE A 56 3.96 8.74 -3.95
C PHE A 56 4.20 7.47 -4.76
N TRP A 57 4.95 7.57 -5.86
CA TRP A 57 5.18 6.42 -6.74
C TRP A 57 5.96 5.31 -6.04
N VAL A 58 6.95 5.68 -5.22
CA VAL A 58 7.70 4.73 -4.41
C VAL A 58 6.78 4.05 -3.38
N ALA A 59 5.98 4.81 -2.62
CA ALA A 59 5.04 4.27 -1.64
C ALA A 59 4.00 3.36 -2.31
N PHE A 60 3.50 3.75 -3.48
CA PHE A 60 2.54 2.96 -4.25
C PHE A 60 3.16 1.66 -4.77
N GLY A 61 4.41 1.71 -5.25
CA GLY A 61 5.19 0.54 -5.62
C GLY A 61 5.40 -0.42 -4.45
N MET A 62 5.80 0.10 -3.29
CA MET A 62 6.01 -0.68 -2.05
C MET A 62 4.72 -1.35 -1.57
N MET A 63 3.55 -0.71 -1.74
CA MET A 63 2.26 -1.34 -1.46
C MET A 63 2.04 -2.58 -2.33
N PHE A 64 2.35 -2.54 -3.62
CA PHE A 64 2.24 -3.72 -4.49
C PHE A 64 3.30 -4.77 -4.20
N LEU A 65 4.52 -4.37 -3.84
CA LEU A 65 5.55 -5.31 -3.38
C LEU A 65 5.06 -6.07 -2.13
N GLY A 66 4.48 -5.38 -1.15
CA GLY A 66 3.88 -6.02 0.02
C GLY A 66 2.71 -6.96 -0.32
N LEU A 67 1.85 -6.61 -1.29
CA LEU A 67 0.80 -7.52 -1.79
C LEU A 67 1.39 -8.77 -2.47
N THR A 68 2.57 -8.64 -3.06
CA THR A 68 3.28 -9.77 -3.67
C THR A 68 3.66 -10.81 -2.63
N GLU A 69 4.09 -10.41 -1.42
CA GLU A 69 4.43 -11.32 -0.33
C GLU A 69 3.29 -12.28 0.03
N TYR A 70 2.04 -11.80 -0.01
CA TYR A 70 0.88 -12.67 0.18
C TYR A 70 0.58 -13.53 -1.05
N SER A 71 0.89 -13.03 -2.23
CA SER A 71 0.61 -13.73 -3.49
C SER A 71 1.59 -14.87 -3.77
N ILE A 72 2.85 -14.78 -3.28
CA ILE A 72 3.86 -15.86 -3.45
C ILE A 72 3.75 -16.98 -2.40
N LYS A 73 2.92 -16.82 -1.35
CA LYS A 73 2.79 -17.81 -0.28
C LYS A 73 2.61 -19.26 -0.75
N PRO A 74 1.80 -19.58 -1.80
CA PRO A 74 1.71 -20.94 -2.31
C PRO A 74 3.06 -21.52 -2.78
N TRP A 75 3.92 -20.69 -3.37
CA TRP A 75 5.26 -21.14 -3.79
C TRP A 75 6.22 -21.29 -2.62
N GLU A 76 6.13 -20.45 -1.59
CA GLU A 76 6.90 -20.61 -0.35
C GLU A 76 6.50 -21.91 0.37
N LEU A 77 5.19 -22.15 0.53
CA LEU A 77 4.66 -23.35 1.16
C LEU A 77 4.99 -24.64 0.42
N THR A 78 5.28 -24.56 -0.88
CA THR A 78 5.71 -25.70 -1.70
C THR A 78 7.21 -25.69 -2.00
N ALA A 79 7.99 -24.84 -1.34
CA ALA A 79 9.43 -24.65 -1.55
C ALA A 79 9.82 -24.39 -3.02
N ASN A 80 8.92 -23.81 -3.82
CA ASN A 80 9.14 -23.49 -5.23
C ASN A 80 9.83 -22.12 -5.41
N THR A 81 11.04 -22.00 -4.88
CA THR A 81 11.86 -20.77 -4.92
C THR A 81 12.21 -20.36 -6.35
N LYS A 82 12.34 -21.33 -7.28
CA LYS A 82 12.58 -21.04 -8.71
C LYS A 82 11.43 -20.23 -9.33
N ALA A 83 10.19 -20.53 -8.95
CA ALA A 83 9.03 -19.78 -9.43
C ALA A 83 9.04 -18.34 -8.93
N ILE A 84 9.40 -18.10 -7.68
CA ILE A 84 9.53 -16.77 -7.07
C ILE A 84 10.64 -16.00 -7.78
N PHE A 85 11.84 -16.58 -7.85
CA PHE A 85 13.01 -15.95 -8.49
C PHE A 85 12.73 -15.54 -9.94
N LYS A 86 12.19 -16.45 -10.75
CA LYS A 86 11.89 -16.14 -12.16
C LYS A 86 10.96 -14.94 -12.32
N ARG A 87 9.96 -14.77 -11.48
CA ARG A 87 8.99 -13.69 -11.58
C ARG A 87 9.51 -12.37 -11.01
N SER A 88 10.29 -12.44 -9.93
CA SER A 88 10.97 -11.26 -9.42
C SER A 88 11.99 -10.72 -10.43
N LEU A 89 12.71 -11.62 -11.11
CA LEU A 89 13.64 -11.25 -12.18
C LEU A 89 12.93 -10.57 -13.35
N ILE A 90 11.74 -11.04 -13.75
CA ILE A 90 10.94 -10.39 -14.81
C ILE A 90 10.53 -8.99 -14.36
N GLY A 91 10.02 -8.83 -13.14
CA GLY A 91 9.65 -7.51 -12.59
C GLY A 91 10.84 -6.55 -12.56
N GLY A 92 12.01 -7.04 -12.11
CA GLY A 92 13.27 -6.28 -12.13
C GLY A 92 13.73 -5.92 -13.53
N ALA A 93 13.67 -6.86 -14.48
CA ALA A 93 14.04 -6.61 -15.87
C ALA A 93 13.13 -5.57 -16.54
N VAL A 94 11.83 -5.60 -16.24
CA VAL A 94 10.88 -4.57 -16.70
C VAL A 94 11.25 -3.21 -16.13
N ASN A 95 11.54 -3.11 -14.83
CA ASN A 95 11.99 -1.85 -14.20
C ASN A 95 13.25 -1.31 -14.87
N VAL A 96 14.31 -2.13 -14.96
CA VAL A 96 15.59 -1.72 -15.56
C VAL A 96 15.41 -1.36 -17.04
N GLY A 97 14.69 -2.17 -17.82
CA GLY A 97 14.45 -1.90 -19.23
C GLY A 97 13.69 -0.60 -19.47
N LEU A 98 12.64 -0.35 -18.69
CA LEU A 98 11.88 0.91 -18.75
C LEU A 98 12.73 2.12 -18.32
N ASN A 99 13.57 1.97 -17.28
CA ASN A 99 14.50 3.03 -16.86
C ASN A 99 15.45 3.42 -17.98
N LEU A 100 16.11 2.44 -18.61
CA LEU A 100 17.08 2.70 -19.68
C LEU A 100 16.44 3.42 -20.88
N ILE A 101 15.18 3.10 -21.19
CA ILE A 101 14.46 3.70 -22.32
C ILE A 101 13.88 5.07 -21.94
N LEU A 102 13.08 5.12 -20.86
CA LEU A 102 12.26 6.29 -20.55
C LEU A 102 13.06 7.44 -19.93
N ILE A 103 14.09 7.16 -19.11
CA ILE A 103 14.95 8.23 -18.58
C ILE A 103 15.71 8.91 -19.73
N LYS A 104 16.20 8.11 -20.70
CA LYS A 104 16.90 8.66 -21.88
C LYS A 104 15.97 9.49 -22.77
N LEU A 105 14.71 9.07 -22.93
CA LEU A 105 13.73 9.76 -23.79
C LEU A 105 13.17 11.03 -23.14
N LEU A 106 12.89 10.99 -21.84
CA LEU A 106 12.15 12.04 -21.14
C LEU A 106 13.05 12.94 -20.27
N GLY A 107 14.34 12.58 -20.11
CA GLY A 107 15.32 13.40 -19.41
C GLY A 107 15.02 13.66 -17.92
N SER A 108 14.14 12.87 -17.30
CA SER A 108 13.67 13.12 -15.93
C SER A 108 13.91 11.92 -15.00
N TYR A 109 14.57 12.16 -13.89
CA TYR A 109 14.77 11.14 -12.83
C TYR A 109 13.48 10.72 -12.12
N TYR A 110 12.43 11.54 -12.16
CA TYR A 110 11.10 11.19 -11.68
C TYR A 110 10.59 9.88 -12.28
N ILE A 111 10.90 9.62 -13.54
CA ILE A 111 10.55 8.41 -14.28
C ILE A 111 11.02 7.13 -13.56
N ALA A 112 12.18 7.16 -12.88
CA ALA A 112 12.70 6.01 -12.13
C ALA A 112 11.73 5.54 -11.03
N SER A 113 11.00 6.43 -10.40
CA SER A 113 10.00 6.06 -9.39
C SER A 113 8.77 5.41 -10.02
N VAL A 114 8.34 5.91 -11.17
CA VAL A 114 7.21 5.32 -11.93
C VAL A 114 7.55 3.93 -12.46
N THR A 115 8.74 3.75 -13.02
CA THR A 115 9.17 2.44 -13.53
C THR A 115 9.40 1.44 -12.42
N THR A 116 9.81 1.87 -11.23
CA THR A 116 9.90 1.03 -10.03
C THR A 116 8.51 0.55 -9.61
N PHE A 117 7.52 1.44 -9.57
CA PHE A 117 6.12 1.05 -9.37
C PHE A 117 5.67 0.02 -10.41
N ILE A 118 5.92 0.26 -11.71
CA ILE A 118 5.53 -0.67 -12.78
C ILE A 118 6.20 -2.04 -12.59
N GLY A 119 7.48 -2.08 -12.25
CA GLY A 119 8.21 -3.33 -11.99
C GLY A 119 7.60 -4.14 -10.83
N PHE A 120 7.27 -3.50 -9.71
CA PHE A 120 6.60 -4.16 -8.58
C PHE A 120 5.17 -4.58 -8.91
N PHE A 121 4.44 -3.76 -9.66
CA PHE A 121 3.09 -4.11 -10.11
C PHE A 121 3.09 -5.32 -11.05
N VAL A 122 4.02 -5.37 -12.01
CA VAL A 122 4.21 -6.54 -12.89
C VAL A 122 4.55 -7.79 -12.07
N TYR A 123 5.48 -7.68 -11.11
CA TYR A 123 5.82 -8.79 -10.23
C TYR A 123 4.60 -9.28 -9.43
N PHE A 124 3.81 -8.35 -8.87
CA PHE A 124 2.54 -8.68 -8.20
C PHE A 124 1.57 -9.43 -9.11
N LEU A 125 1.35 -8.94 -10.33
CA LEU A 125 0.45 -9.60 -11.28
C LEU A 125 0.94 -11.01 -11.63
N LEU A 126 2.24 -11.17 -11.91
CA LEU A 126 2.82 -12.48 -12.23
C LEU A 126 2.72 -13.47 -11.05
N ALA A 127 2.92 -12.99 -9.82
CA ALA A 127 2.73 -13.78 -8.62
C ALA A 127 1.27 -14.17 -8.44
N ARG A 128 0.36 -13.20 -8.53
CA ARG A 128 -1.08 -13.36 -8.31
C ARG A 128 -1.74 -14.31 -9.31
N TYR A 129 -1.36 -14.20 -10.60
CA TYR A 129 -1.87 -15.10 -11.64
C TYR A 129 -1.20 -16.46 -11.62
N GLY A 130 0.11 -16.50 -11.34
CA GLY A 130 0.87 -17.76 -11.33
C GLY A 130 0.52 -18.73 -10.20
N THR A 131 -0.02 -18.23 -9.09
CA THR A 131 -0.40 -19.03 -7.92
C THR A 131 -1.89 -19.35 -7.85
N ARG A 132 -2.70 -18.79 -8.74
CA ARG A 132 -4.18 -18.85 -8.64
C ARG A 132 -4.76 -20.28 -8.71
N SER A 133 -4.05 -21.23 -9.31
CA SER A 133 -4.46 -22.65 -9.37
C SER A 133 -4.12 -23.43 -8.11
N GLN A 134 -3.12 -22.98 -7.34
CA GLN A 134 -2.67 -23.65 -6.13
C GLN A 134 -3.45 -23.15 -4.90
N LEU A 135 -3.55 -21.82 -4.76
CA LEU A 135 -4.26 -21.19 -3.66
C LEU A 135 -4.68 -19.78 -4.06
N ARG A 136 -5.96 -19.46 -3.93
CA ARG A 136 -6.51 -18.17 -4.35
C ARG A 136 -7.11 -17.45 -3.15
N TRP A 137 -6.39 -16.46 -2.63
CA TRP A 137 -6.98 -15.52 -1.69
C TRP A 137 -7.95 -14.56 -2.41
N LYS A 138 -8.99 -14.14 -1.72
CA LYS A 138 -10.03 -13.23 -2.26
C LYS A 138 -10.25 -12.09 -1.28
N LEU A 139 -10.27 -10.88 -1.80
CA LEU A 139 -10.71 -9.71 -1.04
C LEU A 139 -12.21 -9.48 -1.29
N LYS A 140 -12.97 -9.22 -0.23
CA LYS A 140 -14.38 -8.85 -0.37
C LYS A 140 -14.43 -7.44 -1.00
N GLY A 141 -15.09 -7.28 -2.15
CA GLY A 141 -15.18 -6.00 -2.86
C GLY A 141 -15.72 -4.87 -2.00
N LYS A 142 -16.67 -5.19 -1.11
CA LYS A 142 -17.22 -4.24 -0.12
C LYS A 142 -16.17 -3.72 0.87
N SER A 143 -15.27 -4.59 1.33
CA SER A 143 -14.16 -4.22 2.22
C SER A 143 -13.17 -3.31 1.49
N LEU A 144 -12.74 -3.69 0.28
CA LEU A 144 -11.85 -2.87 -0.53
C LEU A 144 -12.45 -1.50 -0.81
N PHE A 145 -13.73 -1.43 -1.18
CA PHE A 145 -14.42 -0.16 -1.42
C PHE A 145 -14.43 0.74 -0.18
N ARG A 146 -14.70 0.19 1.01
CA ARG A 146 -14.69 0.95 2.27
C ARG A 146 -13.30 1.49 2.60
N ILE A 147 -12.26 0.68 2.42
CA ILE A 147 -10.86 1.08 2.64
C ILE A 147 -10.48 2.24 1.70
N LEU A 148 -10.78 2.11 0.41
CA LEU A 148 -10.48 3.13 -0.59
C LEU A 148 -11.28 4.42 -0.37
N LEU A 149 -12.58 4.30 -0.04
CA LEU A 149 -13.42 5.45 0.29
C LEU A 149 -12.91 6.20 1.51
N SER A 150 -12.54 5.47 2.57
CA SER A 150 -11.98 6.06 3.80
C SER A 150 -10.66 6.80 3.52
N ALA A 151 -9.79 6.22 2.68
CA ALA A 151 -8.55 6.86 2.27
C ALA A 151 -8.77 8.09 1.39
N ALA A 152 -9.78 8.06 0.50
CA ALA A 152 -10.15 9.23 -0.31
C ALA A 152 -10.68 10.39 0.54
N ILE A 153 -11.52 10.10 1.54
CA ILE A 153 -12.03 11.12 2.49
C ILE A 153 -10.88 11.67 3.34
N MET A 154 -9.96 10.81 3.79
CA MET A 154 -8.74 11.23 4.48
C MET A 154 -7.91 12.20 3.62
N TYR A 155 -7.68 11.86 2.35
CA TYR A 155 -6.94 12.70 1.41
C TYR A 155 -7.60 14.07 1.26
N LEU A 156 -8.93 14.11 1.05
CA LEU A 156 -9.69 15.35 0.93
C LEU A 156 -9.61 16.20 2.20
N ALA A 157 -9.70 15.59 3.38
CA ALA A 157 -9.56 16.30 4.66
C ALA A 157 -8.18 16.95 4.80
N ILE A 158 -7.10 16.22 4.49
CA ILE A 158 -5.74 16.76 4.51
C ILE A 158 -5.61 17.88 3.46
N TYR A 159 -6.13 17.69 2.26
CA TYR A 159 -6.10 18.70 1.19
C TYR A 159 -6.78 20.01 1.61
N ILE A 160 -7.95 19.93 2.25
CA ILE A 160 -8.67 21.11 2.77
C ILE A 160 -7.85 21.78 3.86
N LEU A 161 -7.27 21.06 4.81
CA LEU A 161 -6.44 21.65 5.88
C LEU A 161 -5.22 22.38 5.31
N LYS A 162 -4.62 21.85 4.25
CA LYS A 162 -3.47 22.48 3.57
C LYS A 162 -3.78 23.84 2.94
N ILE A 163 -5.05 24.11 2.58
CA ILE A 163 -5.47 25.43 2.04
C ILE A 163 -5.39 26.52 3.10
N PHE A 164 -5.61 26.17 4.37
CA PHE A 164 -5.69 27.13 5.48
C PHE A 164 -4.43 27.22 6.32
N MET A 165 -3.47 26.30 6.14
CA MET A 165 -2.31 26.19 7.02
C MET A 165 -0.99 26.22 6.25
N PRO A 166 0.05 26.94 6.74
CA PRO A 166 1.34 27.00 6.08
C PRO A 166 2.10 25.65 6.17
N PHE A 167 3.01 25.44 5.21
CA PHE A 167 3.82 24.22 5.15
C PHE A 167 5.01 24.34 6.09
N ASN A 168 4.93 23.68 7.24
CA ASN A 168 6.00 23.60 8.24
C ASN A 168 5.96 22.25 8.98
N LYS A 169 6.98 21.99 9.80
CA LYS A 169 7.14 20.72 10.53
C LYS A 169 5.98 20.43 11.49
N ILE A 170 5.45 21.45 12.16
CA ILE A 170 4.36 21.30 13.13
C ILE A 170 3.07 20.90 12.39
N ASN A 171 2.75 21.63 11.32
CA ASN A 171 1.56 21.36 10.53
C ASN A 171 1.65 20.01 9.78
N LEU A 172 2.85 19.56 9.38
CA LEU A 172 3.06 18.21 8.85
C LEU A 172 2.58 17.14 9.85
N VAL A 173 3.01 17.25 11.11
CA VAL A 173 2.59 16.32 12.17
C VAL A 173 1.06 16.39 12.37
N LEU A 174 0.51 17.58 12.38
CA LEU A 174 -0.93 17.79 12.51
C LEU A 174 -1.71 17.18 11.35
N PHE A 175 -1.28 17.33 10.09
CA PHE A 175 -1.91 16.72 8.92
C PHE A 175 -1.90 15.20 8.99
N VAL A 176 -0.80 14.60 9.44
CA VAL A 176 -0.70 13.15 9.62
C VAL A 176 -1.68 12.68 10.70
N PHE A 177 -1.73 13.31 11.86
CA PHE A 177 -2.64 12.94 12.94
C PHE A 177 -4.10 13.14 12.57
N CYS A 178 -4.47 14.28 11.97
CA CYS A 178 -5.82 14.50 11.45
C CYS A 178 -6.21 13.47 10.41
N GLY A 179 -5.30 13.14 9.50
CA GLY A 179 -5.53 12.09 8.49
C GLY A 179 -5.82 10.74 9.13
N MET A 180 -5.01 10.30 10.11
CA MET A 180 -5.23 9.05 10.82
C MET A 180 -6.58 9.01 11.55
N ILE A 181 -6.97 10.11 12.21
CA ILE A 181 -8.25 10.22 12.92
C ILE A 181 -9.41 10.12 11.92
N VAL A 182 -9.38 10.91 10.83
CA VAL A 182 -10.42 10.90 9.80
C VAL A 182 -10.56 9.51 9.18
N TYR A 183 -9.45 8.88 8.80
CA TYR A 183 -9.45 7.53 8.24
C TYR A 183 -10.07 6.51 9.19
N GLY A 184 -9.64 6.51 10.45
CA GLY A 184 -10.15 5.60 11.49
C GLY A 184 -11.64 5.79 11.76
N LEU A 185 -12.12 7.04 11.82
CA LEU A 185 -13.53 7.36 12.02
C LEU A 185 -14.39 6.87 10.84
N VAL A 186 -13.95 7.12 9.59
CA VAL A 186 -14.69 6.68 8.41
C VAL A 186 -14.72 5.15 8.31
N LEU A 187 -13.62 4.45 8.64
CA LEU A 187 -13.61 2.99 8.71
C LEU A 187 -14.57 2.45 9.78
N TYR A 188 -14.62 3.08 10.93
CA TYR A 188 -15.54 2.70 12.01
C TYR A 188 -17.00 2.90 11.60
N ILE A 189 -17.34 4.09 11.05
CA ILE A 189 -18.70 4.43 10.59
C ILE A 189 -19.13 3.51 9.44
N SER A 190 -18.23 3.19 8.52
CA SER A 190 -18.51 2.28 7.40
C SER A 190 -18.73 0.81 7.86
N GLY A 191 -18.40 0.51 9.11
CA GLY A 191 -18.52 -0.83 9.70
C GLY A 191 -17.44 -1.80 9.27
N GLU A 192 -16.30 -1.32 8.73
CA GLU A 192 -15.20 -2.19 8.31
C GLU A 192 -14.43 -2.76 9.51
N VAL A 193 -14.21 -1.94 10.54
CA VAL A 193 -13.45 -2.30 11.76
C VAL A 193 -14.30 -2.27 13.02
N LYS A 194 -15.63 -2.22 12.90
CA LYS A 194 -16.54 -2.07 14.06
C LYS A 194 -16.45 -3.22 15.06
N ASN A 195 -16.32 -4.45 14.57
CA ASN A 195 -16.23 -5.64 15.42
C ASN A 195 -14.90 -5.71 16.16
N GLU A 196 -13.80 -5.42 15.45
CA GLU A 196 -12.46 -5.38 16.03
C GLU A 196 -12.34 -4.26 17.06
N ALA A 197 -12.86 -3.07 16.77
CA ALA A 197 -12.86 -1.93 17.70
C ALA A 197 -13.67 -2.24 18.96
N ASN A 198 -14.84 -2.83 18.84
CA ASN A 198 -15.68 -3.22 19.99
C ASN A 198 -15.01 -4.28 20.87
N LEU A 199 -14.25 -5.22 20.28
CA LEU A 199 -13.48 -6.22 21.04
C LEU A 199 -12.37 -5.56 21.88
N VAL A 200 -11.68 -4.56 21.31
CA VAL A 200 -10.65 -3.80 22.03
C VAL A 200 -11.26 -2.95 23.14
N LEU A 201 -12.33 -2.22 22.86
CA LEU A 201 -13.04 -1.39 23.85
C LEU A 201 -13.54 -2.23 25.03
N ASN A 202 -14.16 -3.39 24.77
CA ASN A 202 -14.63 -4.28 25.81
C ASN A 202 -13.51 -4.87 26.69
N LYS A 203 -12.29 -5.03 26.14
CA LYS A 203 -11.13 -5.44 26.94
C LYS A 203 -10.58 -4.33 27.82
N ILE A 204 -10.67 -3.06 27.39
CA ILE A 204 -10.20 -1.90 28.14
C ILE A 204 -11.17 -1.58 29.30
N ILE A 205 -12.48 -1.65 29.04
CA ILE A 205 -13.51 -1.32 30.03
C ILE A 205 -13.63 -2.41 31.14
N LYS A 206 -13.21 -3.67 30.84
CA LYS A 206 -13.22 -4.77 31.83
C LYS A 206 -11.94 -4.86 32.69
N LYS A 207 -10.98 -3.96 32.53
CA LYS A 207 -9.82 -3.75 33.40
C LYS A 207 -10.07 -2.57 34.36
#